data_edaea56e1552ec8b59dc904d83c95a9e
#
_entry.id   edaea56e1552ec8b59dc904d83c95a9e
#
_cell.length_a   1.000
_cell.length_b   1.000
_cell.length_c   1.000
_cell.angle_alpha   90.00
_cell.angle_beta   90.00
_cell.angle_gamma   90.00
#
_symmetry.space_group_name_H-M   'P 1'
#
loop_
_entity.id
_entity.type
_entity.pdbx_description
1 polymer ?
#
loop_
_entity_poly.entity_id
_entity_poly.type
_entity_poly.pdbx_seq_one_letter_code
_entity_poly.pdbx_strand_id
1 'polypeptide(L)'
;KKAMSIILCAFIIICSVAFASCSKQESKAETASAVATEKAKIKDADAINYIESYSSKQLGLTEDDRAKCSFMVASDGEEINGKSYIQVIAAIKKEHKSDDGQATYTFDTKGEYYISFDGDEVLRKNGNSYTKLELITTTARENK
;
A
#
# COMPACT_ATOMS: atom_id res chain seq x y z
N LYS A 1 35.27 25.08 -29.83
CA LYS A 1 36.54 25.09 -29.05
C LYS A 1 36.26 24.95 -27.59
N LYS A 2 36.90 23.90 -26.96
CA LYS A 2 37.22 23.73 -25.55
C LYS A 2 36.01 23.28 -24.64
N ALA A 3 36.13 22.33 -23.80
CA ALA A 3 37.05 21.25 -23.42
C ALA A 3 36.32 20.47 -22.32
N MET A 4 36.17 19.22 -22.49
CA MET A 4 36.56 18.11 -21.66
C MET A 4 37.02 18.46 -20.26
N SER A 5 36.35 17.93 -19.26
CA SER A 5 36.99 17.56 -18.02
C SER A 5 36.34 16.29 -17.46
N ILE A 6 37.09 15.23 -17.64
CA ILE A 6 36.85 13.88 -17.09
C ILE A 6 37.46 13.92 -15.70
N ILE A 7 36.68 13.65 -14.66
CA ILE A 7 37.23 13.31 -13.35
C ILE A 7 36.83 11.87 -13.05
N LEU A 8 37.81 11.02 -13.30
CA LEU A 8 37.87 9.63 -12.93
C LEU A 8 38.31 9.56 -11.46
N CYS A 9 37.46 9.16 -10.55
CA CYS A 9 37.87 8.77 -9.22
C CYS A 9 37.71 7.27 -9.05
N ALA A 10 38.81 6.58 -9.27
CA ALA A 10 39.00 5.20 -8.86
C ALA A 10 39.12 5.14 -7.33
N PHE A 11 38.23 4.46 -6.66
CA PHE A 11 38.44 3.99 -5.30
C PHE A 11 38.61 2.48 -5.31
N ILE A 12 39.85 2.09 -5.25
CA ILE A 12 40.30 0.74 -4.92
C ILE A 12 40.20 0.61 -3.40
N ILE A 13 39.35 -0.29 -2.93
CA ILE A 13 39.44 -0.75 -1.54
C ILE A 13 39.77 -2.22 -1.55
N ILE A 14 41.05 -2.45 -1.24
CA ILE A 14 41.61 -3.71 -0.83
C ILE A 14 41.20 -3.93 0.63
N CYS A 15 40.55 -5.04 0.92
CA CYS A 15 40.56 -5.61 2.26
C CYS A 15 40.57 -7.14 2.18
N SER A 16 41.77 -7.66 2.10
CA SER A 16 42.12 -8.95 2.68
C SER A 16 42.03 -8.81 4.20
N VAL A 17 41.49 -9.78 4.89
CA VAL A 17 42.12 -10.43 6.05
C VAL A 17 41.33 -11.66 6.46
N ALA A 18 41.97 -12.80 6.36
CA ALA A 18 41.69 -13.96 7.17
C ALA A 18 41.99 -13.66 8.64
N PHE A 19 41.29 -14.31 9.55
CA PHE A 19 41.91 -15.06 10.65
C PHE A 19 40.83 -15.78 11.49
N ALA A 20 41.03 -17.06 11.54
CA ALA A 20 40.50 -17.93 12.57
C ALA A 20 41.12 -17.61 13.93
N SER A 21 40.30 -17.55 14.97
CA SER A 21 40.74 -17.98 16.30
C SER A 21 39.55 -18.22 17.22
N CYS A 22 39.44 -19.41 17.74
CA CYS A 22 38.59 -19.78 18.87
C CYS A 22 38.96 -18.98 20.12
N SER A 23 37.97 -18.39 20.76
CA SER A 23 38.00 -18.29 22.23
C SER A 23 36.56 -18.02 22.75
N LYS A 24 36.13 -18.82 23.69
CA LYS A 24 34.93 -18.63 24.51
C LYS A 24 35.01 -17.31 25.23
N GLN A 25 33.96 -16.49 25.09
CA GLN A 25 33.49 -15.67 26.22
C GLN A 25 32.05 -15.25 26.00
N GLU A 26 31.29 -15.47 27.02
CA GLU A 26 29.89 -15.07 27.18
C GLU A 26 29.68 -13.56 27.02
N SER A 27 28.47 -13.27 26.69
CA SER A 27 27.74 -12.05 27.07
C SER A 27 27.60 -10.96 26.04
N LYS A 28 26.41 -10.85 25.74
CA LYS A 28 25.53 -9.68 25.61
C LYS A 28 24.81 -9.66 24.27
N ALA A 29 23.57 -10.08 24.40
CA ALA A 29 22.56 -9.93 23.37
C ALA A 29 22.51 -8.46 22.89
N GLU A 30 23.06 -8.24 21.72
CA GLU A 30 22.69 -7.08 20.92
C GLU A 30 21.40 -7.44 20.23
N THR A 31 20.33 -6.90 20.78
CA THR A 31 18.97 -7.01 20.24
C THR A 31 19.00 -6.33 18.87
N ALA A 32 19.28 -7.11 17.84
CA ALA A 32 18.87 -6.75 16.49
C ALA A 32 17.33 -6.68 16.58
N SER A 33 16.82 -5.46 16.63
CA SER A 33 15.40 -5.19 16.42
C SER A 33 15.07 -5.69 15.03
N ALA A 34 14.65 -6.95 14.95
CA ALA A 34 13.95 -7.44 13.79
C ALA A 34 12.72 -6.53 13.68
N VAL A 35 12.72 -5.65 12.70
CA VAL A 35 11.49 -5.03 12.22
C VAL A 35 10.63 -6.20 11.80
N ALA A 36 9.76 -6.64 12.69
CA ALA A 36 8.72 -7.59 12.36
C ALA A 36 7.87 -6.89 11.31
N THR A 37 8.01 -7.31 10.06
CA THR A 37 7.09 -6.94 9.00
C THR A 37 5.73 -7.41 9.47
N GLU A 38 4.90 -6.50 9.94
CA GLU A 38 3.53 -6.80 10.36
C GLU A 38 2.82 -7.43 9.17
N LYS A 39 2.52 -8.69 9.29
CA LYS A 39 1.82 -9.41 8.23
C LYS A 39 0.36 -8.97 8.27
N ALA A 40 -0.17 -8.52 7.14
CA ALA A 40 -1.58 -8.19 7.01
C ALA A 40 -2.46 -9.34 7.51
N LYS A 41 -3.39 -9.05 8.43
CA LYS A 41 -4.40 -9.99 8.89
C LYS A 41 -5.55 -10.08 7.89
N ILE A 42 -5.83 -8.98 7.21
CA ILE A 42 -6.88 -8.88 6.20
C ILE A 42 -6.30 -9.28 4.85
N LYS A 43 -7.00 -10.15 4.11
CA LYS A 43 -6.68 -10.48 2.72
C LYS A 43 -7.23 -9.41 1.78
N ASP A 44 -6.62 -9.27 0.61
CA ASP A 44 -7.03 -8.30 -0.43
C ASP A 44 -8.53 -8.37 -0.77
N ALA A 45 -9.05 -9.58 -0.95
CA ALA A 45 -10.47 -9.77 -1.24
C ALA A 45 -11.37 -9.31 -0.07
N ASP A 46 -10.95 -9.55 1.16
CA ASP A 46 -11.69 -9.12 2.36
C ASP A 46 -11.61 -7.59 2.50
N ALA A 47 -10.47 -6.97 2.17
CA ALA A 47 -10.31 -5.52 2.15
C ALA A 47 -11.23 -4.85 1.12
N ILE A 48 -11.35 -5.41 -0.09
CA ILE A 48 -12.28 -4.93 -1.11
C ILE A 48 -13.72 -5.02 -0.61
N ASN A 49 -14.14 -6.21 -0.15
CA ASN A 49 -15.50 -6.45 0.35
C ASN A 49 -15.84 -5.52 1.52
N TYR A 50 -14.86 -5.23 2.37
CA TYR A 50 -15.04 -4.33 3.50
C TYR A 50 -15.33 -2.90 3.03
N ILE A 51 -14.52 -2.37 2.10
CA ILE A 51 -14.79 -1.04 1.51
C ILE A 51 -16.10 -1.02 0.76
N GLU A 52 -16.44 -2.05 0.01
CA GLU A 52 -17.71 -2.14 -0.71
C GLU A 52 -18.95 -2.14 0.21
N SER A 53 -18.79 -2.51 1.47
CA SER A 53 -19.89 -2.48 2.45
C SER A 53 -20.27 -1.06 2.92
N TYR A 54 -19.42 -0.06 2.69
CA TYR A 54 -19.74 1.34 2.97
C TYR A 54 -20.71 1.93 1.95
N SER A 55 -21.55 2.84 2.42
CA SER A 55 -22.44 3.61 1.52
C SER A 55 -21.63 4.60 0.68
N SER A 56 -22.20 5.01 -0.47
CA SER A 56 -21.63 6.03 -1.35
C SER A 56 -21.26 7.30 -0.60
N LYS A 57 -22.12 7.75 0.31
CA LYS A 57 -21.92 8.93 1.14
C LYS A 57 -20.70 8.80 2.06
N GLN A 58 -20.52 7.66 2.72
CA GLN A 58 -19.36 7.40 3.59
C GLN A 58 -18.07 7.37 2.79
N LEU A 59 -18.11 6.75 1.61
CA LEU A 59 -16.99 6.72 0.67
C LEU A 59 -16.71 8.07 0.02
N GLY A 60 -17.65 9.03 0.09
CA GLY A 60 -17.54 10.32 -0.59
C GLY A 60 -17.68 10.21 -2.10
N LEU A 61 -18.38 9.18 -2.57
CA LEU A 61 -18.72 8.96 -3.96
C LEU A 61 -20.15 9.46 -4.25
N THR A 62 -20.40 9.88 -5.48
CA THR A 62 -21.78 10.03 -5.96
C THR A 62 -22.39 8.64 -6.19
N GLU A 63 -23.72 8.52 -6.18
CA GLU A 63 -24.39 7.23 -6.48
C GLU A 63 -24.05 6.76 -7.91
N ASP A 64 -23.90 7.69 -8.85
CA ASP A 64 -23.53 7.40 -10.24
C ASP A 64 -22.09 6.87 -10.34
N ASP A 65 -21.13 7.49 -9.66
CA ASP A 65 -19.77 6.99 -9.61
C ASP A 65 -19.69 5.63 -8.91
N ARG A 66 -20.41 5.47 -7.80
CA ARG A 66 -20.45 4.20 -7.04
C ARG A 66 -20.95 3.04 -7.90
N ALA A 67 -21.98 3.27 -8.72
CA ALA A 67 -22.55 2.27 -9.62
C ALA A 67 -21.60 1.88 -10.77
N LYS A 68 -20.66 2.77 -11.15
CA LYS A 68 -19.71 2.57 -12.26
C LYS A 68 -18.32 2.14 -11.81
N CYS A 69 -17.97 2.38 -10.54
CA CYS A 69 -16.66 2.03 -9.99
C CYS A 69 -16.48 0.53 -9.81
N SER A 70 -15.26 0.08 -10.09
CA SER A 70 -14.73 -1.17 -9.55
C SER A 70 -13.78 -0.85 -8.42
N PHE A 71 -13.74 -1.72 -7.41
CA PHE A 71 -12.80 -1.61 -6.30
C PHE A 71 -11.65 -2.59 -6.52
N MET A 72 -10.44 -2.14 -6.27
CA MET A 72 -9.24 -2.95 -6.44
C MET A 72 -8.16 -2.56 -5.44
N VAL A 73 -7.34 -3.52 -5.02
CA VAL A 73 -6.16 -3.25 -4.21
C VAL A 73 -5.09 -2.61 -5.10
N ALA A 74 -4.60 -1.45 -4.69
CA ALA A 74 -3.53 -0.73 -5.38
C ALA A 74 -2.17 -0.95 -4.72
N SER A 75 -2.14 -1.13 -3.40
CA SER A 75 -0.94 -1.44 -2.61
C SER A 75 -1.32 -2.22 -1.35
N ASP A 76 -0.46 -3.10 -0.90
CA ASP A 76 -0.64 -3.95 0.28
C ASP A 76 0.38 -3.63 1.41
N GLY A 77 0.93 -2.44 1.44
CA GLY A 77 1.95 -2.06 2.41
C GLY A 77 2.18 -0.57 2.53
N GLU A 78 1.13 0.25 2.38
CA GLU A 78 1.24 1.69 2.59
C GLU A 78 1.43 2.02 4.08
N GLU A 79 2.41 2.85 4.39
CA GLU A 79 2.66 3.30 5.76
C GLU A 79 2.11 4.71 5.96
N ILE A 80 1.19 4.87 6.91
CA ILE A 80 0.60 6.15 7.30
C ILE A 80 0.77 6.31 8.81
N ASN A 81 1.54 7.31 9.23
CA ASN A 81 1.80 7.61 10.65
C ASN A 81 2.34 6.40 11.44
N GLY A 82 3.19 5.57 10.83
CA GLY A 82 3.82 4.40 11.47
C GLY A 82 2.90 3.18 11.59
N LYS A 83 1.76 3.16 10.89
CA LYS A 83 0.85 2.04 10.80
C LYS A 83 0.73 1.58 9.35
N SER A 84 0.69 0.27 9.13
CA SER A 84 0.61 -0.33 7.79
C SER A 84 -0.83 -0.54 7.34
N TYR A 85 -1.09 -0.25 6.06
CA TYR A 85 -2.42 -0.30 5.46
C TYR A 85 -2.41 -1.01 4.11
N ILE A 86 -3.54 -1.60 3.76
CA ILE A 86 -3.89 -2.02 2.40
C ILE A 86 -4.61 -0.84 1.74
N GLN A 87 -4.11 -0.39 0.60
CA GLN A 87 -4.76 0.64 -0.20
C GLN A 87 -5.76 0.01 -1.17
N VAL A 88 -7.01 0.44 -1.07
CA VAL A 88 -8.08 0.09 -2.01
C VAL A 88 -8.50 1.35 -2.76
N ILE A 89 -8.57 1.26 -4.07
CA ILE A 89 -9.06 2.36 -4.92
C ILE A 89 -10.40 2.01 -5.52
N ALA A 90 -11.28 3.03 -5.61
CA ALA A 90 -12.49 2.99 -6.43
C ALA A 90 -12.19 3.68 -7.75
N ALA A 91 -12.30 2.99 -8.87
CA ALA A 91 -11.96 3.53 -10.17
C ALA A 91 -12.96 3.12 -11.26
N ILE A 92 -13.19 4.01 -12.21
CA ILE A 92 -14.00 3.76 -13.40
C ILE A 92 -13.07 3.38 -14.53
N LYS A 93 -13.27 2.18 -15.09
CA LYS A 93 -12.54 1.72 -16.28
C LYS A 93 -13.06 2.46 -17.51
N LYS A 94 -12.18 3.09 -18.27
CA LYS A 94 -12.46 3.73 -19.55
C LYS A 94 -11.74 2.99 -20.67
N GLU A 95 -12.49 2.61 -21.70
CA GLU A 95 -11.94 2.01 -22.90
C GLU A 95 -11.65 3.08 -23.95
N HIS A 96 -10.47 3.01 -24.52
CA HIS A 96 -10.05 3.83 -25.65
C HIS A 96 -9.74 2.90 -26.82
N LYS A 97 -10.39 3.14 -27.96
CA LYS A 97 -10.10 2.42 -29.21
C LYS A 97 -9.18 3.28 -30.06
N SER A 98 -8.06 2.70 -30.47
CA SER A 98 -7.20 3.31 -31.46
C SER A 98 -7.72 3.04 -32.88
N ASP A 99 -7.24 3.80 -33.86
CA ASP A 99 -7.66 3.71 -35.25
C ASP A 99 -7.34 2.31 -35.88
N ASP A 100 -6.39 1.59 -35.32
CA ASP A 100 -6.03 0.22 -35.69
C ASP A 100 -6.92 -0.87 -35.03
N GLY A 101 -7.93 -0.46 -34.25
CA GLY A 101 -8.89 -1.33 -33.59
C GLY A 101 -8.39 -1.95 -32.27
N GLN A 102 -7.19 -1.58 -31.79
CA GLN A 102 -6.71 -2.00 -30.49
C GLN A 102 -7.41 -1.24 -29.37
N ALA A 103 -7.89 -1.98 -28.35
CA ALA A 103 -8.47 -1.39 -27.16
C ALA A 103 -7.39 -1.15 -26.10
N THR A 104 -7.28 0.08 -25.62
CA THR A 104 -6.50 0.43 -24.45
C THR A 104 -7.45 0.84 -23.31
N TYR A 105 -6.99 0.68 -22.08
CA TYR A 105 -7.82 0.98 -20.90
C TYR A 105 -7.09 1.94 -19.99
N THR A 106 -7.85 2.91 -19.47
CA THR A 106 -7.41 3.79 -18.39
C THR A 106 -8.35 3.64 -17.21
N PHE A 107 -7.86 3.95 -16.02
CA PHE A 107 -8.64 3.94 -14.79
C PHE A 107 -8.73 5.36 -14.25
N ASP A 108 -9.95 5.84 -14.09
CA ASP A 108 -10.26 7.15 -13.52
C ASP A 108 -10.60 6.95 -12.04
N THR A 109 -9.60 7.19 -11.15
CA THR A 109 -9.74 7.00 -9.71
C THR A 109 -10.69 8.03 -9.13
N LYS A 110 -11.73 7.56 -8.44
CA LYS A 110 -12.78 8.34 -7.78
C LYS A 110 -12.62 8.40 -6.27
N GLY A 111 -11.94 7.42 -5.68
CA GLY A 111 -11.68 7.37 -4.25
C GLY A 111 -10.48 6.51 -3.91
N GLU A 112 -9.80 6.87 -2.82
CA GLU A 112 -8.67 6.11 -2.25
C GLU A 112 -8.97 5.85 -0.77
N TYR A 113 -8.88 4.58 -0.39
CA TYR A 113 -9.20 4.09 0.96
C TYR A 113 -8.06 3.25 1.48
N TYR A 114 -7.85 3.29 2.80
CA TYR A 114 -6.76 2.60 3.46
C TYR A 114 -7.32 1.82 4.64
N ILE A 115 -7.13 0.51 4.66
CA ILE A 115 -7.55 -0.37 5.75
C ILE A 115 -6.31 -0.83 6.47
N SER A 116 -6.23 -0.60 7.79
CA SER A 116 -5.12 -1.09 8.59
C SER A 116 -5.02 -2.63 8.54
N PHE A 117 -3.80 -3.15 8.64
CA PHE A 117 -3.55 -4.59 8.57
C PHE A 117 -4.34 -5.40 9.59
N ASP A 118 -4.64 -4.82 10.75
CA ASP A 118 -5.45 -5.43 11.81
C ASP A 118 -6.96 -5.18 11.65
N GLY A 119 -7.36 -4.37 10.66
CA GLY A 119 -8.77 -4.09 10.36
C GLY A 119 -9.49 -3.17 11.35
N ASP A 120 -8.75 -2.54 12.26
CA ASP A 120 -9.32 -1.68 13.30
C ASP A 120 -9.50 -0.22 12.87
N GLU A 121 -9.00 0.12 11.69
CA GLU A 121 -9.06 1.49 11.16
C GLU A 121 -9.24 1.51 9.65
N VAL A 122 -10.12 2.41 9.20
CA VAL A 122 -10.31 2.71 7.79
C VAL A 122 -10.18 4.20 7.58
N LEU A 123 -9.36 4.59 6.61
CA LEU A 123 -9.13 5.97 6.23
C LEU A 123 -9.60 6.20 4.79
N ARG A 124 -10.16 7.37 4.54
CA ARG A 124 -10.42 7.91 3.20
C ARG A 124 -9.47 9.07 2.94
N LYS A 125 -8.76 9.03 1.82
CA LYS A 125 -7.89 10.12 1.40
C LYS A 125 -8.71 11.27 0.81
N ASN A 126 -8.40 12.50 1.24
CA ASN A 126 -9.01 13.73 0.75
C ASN A 126 -7.87 14.73 0.42
N GLY A 127 -7.43 14.75 -0.83
CA GLY A 127 -6.25 15.50 -1.21
C GLY A 127 -5.01 15.02 -0.45
N ASN A 128 -4.42 15.89 0.37
CA ASN A 128 -3.24 15.58 1.18
C ASN A 128 -3.57 15.15 2.62
N SER A 129 -4.83 14.92 2.94
CA SER A 129 -5.29 14.54 4.29
C SER A 129 -6.06 13.23 4.28
N TYR A 130 -6.21 12.65 5.47
CA TYR A 130 -6.97 11.43 5.68
C TYR A 130 -8.14 11.71 6.62
N THR A 131 -9.30 11.13 6.30
CA THR A 131 -10.50 11.15 7.15
C THR A 131 -10.77 9.73 7.61
N LYS A 132 -10.82 9.51 8.92
CA LYS A 132 -11.20 8.21 9.48
C LYS A 132 -12.68 7.95 9.22
N LEU A 133 -12.98 6.75 8.71
CA LEU A 133 -14.34 6.27 8.55
C LEU A 133 -14.75 5.49 9.81
N GLU A 134 -16.04 5.59 10.17
CA GLU A 134 -16.58 4.76 11.24
C GLU A 134 -16.60 3.30 10.78
N LEU A 135 -16.08 2.41 11.65
CA LEU A 135 -16.10 0.98 11.35
C LEU A 135 -17.54 0.47 11.27
N ILE A 136 -17.81 -0.32 10.25
CA ILE A 136 -19.10 -1.01 10.14
C ILE A 136 -19.08 -2.18 11.11
N THR A 137 -19.77 -2.02 12.22
CA THR A 137 -19.98 -3.10 13.18
C THR A 137 -20.92 -4.13 12.54
N THR A 138 -20.37 -5.27 12.15
CA THR A 138 -21.18 -6.39 11.63
C THR A 138 -21.94 -7.07 12.79
N THR A 139 -22.87 -6.35 13.39
CA THR A 139 -23.76 -6.90 14.45
C THR A 139 -25.09 -7.35 13.85
N ALA A 140 -25.12 -7.92 12.66
CA ALA A 140 -26.35 -8.42 12.08
C ALA A 140 -26.13 -9.58 11.09
N ARG A 141 -25.46 -10.65 11.52
CA ARG A 141 -25.54 -11.95 10.81
C ARG A 141 -25.64 -13.13 11.75
N GLU A 142 -26.33 -12.97 12.86
CA GLU A 142 -26.90 -14.11 13.60
C GLU A 142 -28.37 -13.80 13.86
N ASN A 143 -29.22 -14.23 12.96
CA ASN A 143 -30.61 -14.65 13.18
C ASN A 143 -31.37 -14.63 11.86
N LYS A 144 -31.22 -15.70 11.05
CA LYS A 144 -32.35 -16.30 10.32
C LYS A 144 -31.99 -17.71 9.88
#